data_6be997fda6a42956fc4d8383edd6693b
#
_entry.id   6be997fda6a42956fc4d8383edd6693b
#
_cell.length_a   1.000
_cell.length_b   1.000
_cell.length_c   1.000
_cell.angle_alpha   90.00
_cell.angle_beta   90.00
_cell.angle_gamma   90.00
#
_symmetry.space_group_name_H-M   'P 1'
#
loop_
_entity.id
_entity.type
_entity.pdbx_description
1 polymer ?
#
loop_
_entity_poly.entity_id
_entity_poly.type
_entity_poly.pdbx_seq_one_letter_code
_entity_poly.pdbx_strand_id
1 'polypeptide(L)'
;MKICDLTQFYSPVSGGVKRYLHEKIGYIDRHAHRDEHVLIVPGAKTKLKANGRSRVYTIRSPVVSRTAQYRALLNLRAVEEILDRERPDVIESADPYQLGWKALTVGRALAVPVVGFYHSHFPEAYVRKSAMLLGKTATHRVMKLSRAYVRKLYNQHAATIVASDLLGRVLRDWGVHNVRVLSLGVNPEIFRPDGSESEAIRRSLGVRSGQKLLLYVGRLAKEKNTATLLRAFKTLERCRPNEFHLLVIGDGPDRTQLRKLQLRTDNLSWIRYCTDPCELAGFYRAADLFVHPGVQETFGLAALECQACGTPVVGIRGSYMDNVICHDQESWAVENSPDALANAIEDCGDRKLSVMGRNAARVARSLYSWPRVFDELFCIYRELRSKYRRLNAER
;
A
#
# COMPACT_ATOMS: atom_id res chain seq x y z
N MET A 1 -0.85 26.36 4.39
CA MET A 1 -2.06 25.54 4.63
C MET A 1 -1.74 24.54 5.73
N LYS A 2 -2.65 24.33 6.69
CA LYS A 2 -2.50 23.30 7.72
C LYS A 2 -3.35 22.07 7.36
N ILE A 3 -2.71 20.93 7.19
CA ILE A 3 -3.35 19.66 6.80
C ILE A 3 -3.37 18.75 8.01
N CYS A 4 -4.52 18.10 8.29
CA CYS A 4 -4.62 17.12 9.35
C CYS A 4 -4.96 15.76 8.79
N ASP A 5 -4.08 14.77 8.98
CA ASP A 5 -4.31 13.36 8.65
C ASP A 5 -4.84 12.60 9.87
N LEU A 6 -5.95 11.88 9.67
CA LEU A 6 -6.59 11.01 10.66
C LEU A 6 -6.55 9.57 10.19
N THR A 7 -5.96 8.67 10.98
CA THR A 7 -6.00 7.24 10.68
C THR A 7 -5.81 6.36 11.90
N GLN A 8 -6.58 5.27 11.99
CA GLN A 8 -6.30 4.20 12.93
C GLN A 8 -5.41 3.09 12.33
N PHE A 9 -5.15 3.11 11.01
CA PHE A 9 -4.29 2.14 10.32
C PHE A 9 -2.80 2.49 10.40
N TYR A 10 -2.40 3.05 11.54
CA TYR A 10 -1.01 3.37 11.84
C TYR A 10 -0.45 2.39 12.86
N SER A 11 0.61 1.68 12.48
CA SER A 11 1.27 0.68 13.34
C SER A 11 2.78 0.73 13.11
N PRO A 12 3.60 0.41 14.13
CA PRO A 12 5.06 0.28 13.96
C PRO A 12 5.47 -0.66 12.83
N VAL A 13 4.67 -1.73 12.61
CA VAL A 13 4.92 -2.78 11.61
C VAL A 13 4.02 -2.68 10.38
N SER A 14 3.21 -1.60 10.23
CA SER A 14 2.38 -1.42 9.04
C SER A 14 3.18 -0.85 7.87
N GLY A 15 2.82 -1.26 6.65
CA GLY A 15 3.51 -0.87 5.42
C GLY A 15 2.98 0.43 4.80
N GLY A 16 2.01 0.33 3.89
CA GLY A 16 1.63 1.39 2.96
C GLY A 16 1.17 2.70 3.57
N VAL A 17 0.20 2.67 4.51
CA VAL A 17 -0.36 3.89 5.12
C VAL A 17 0.71 4.65 5.92
N LYS A 18 1.50 3.93 6.72
CA LYS A 18 2.59 4.55 7.49
C LYS A 18 3.63 5.18 6.54
N ARG A 19 4.02 4.49 5.46
CA ARG A 19 4.95 5.00 4.46
C ARG A 19 4.42 6.28 3.81
N TYR A 20 3.20 6.26 3.33
CA TYR A 20 2.53 7.43 2.75
C TYR A 20 2.56 8.65 3.68
N LEU A 21 2.22 8.48 4.97
CA LEU A 21 2.23 9.56 5.94
C LEU A 21 3.64 10.10 6.22
N HIS A 22 4.63 9.23 6.35
CA HIS A 22 6.02 9.64 6.57
C HIS A 22 6.60 10.37 5.36
N GLU A 23 6.31 9.91 4.16
CA GLU A 23 6.74 10.59 2.92
C GLU A 23 6.02 11.95 2.77
N LYS A 24 4.73 12.07 3.16
CA LYS A 24 4.01 13.35 3.19
C LYS A 24 4.65 14.34 4.17
N ILE A 25 5.02 13.89 5.37
CA ILE A 25 5.75 14.71 6.35
C ILE A 25 7.08 15.18 5.74
N GLY A 26 7.87 14.25 5.18
CA GLY A 26 9.13 14.58 4.53
C GLY A 26 8.99 15.54 3.34
N TYR A 27 7.91 15.41 2.56
CA TYR A 27 7.60 16.34 1.48
C TYR A 27 7.30 17.76 2.00
N ILE A 28 6.51 17.88 3.06
CA ILE A 28 6.20 19.19 3.68
C ILE A 28 7.48 19.86 4.18
N ASP A 29 8.35 19.13 4.84
CA ASP A 29 9.61 19.66 5.37
C ASP A 29 10.58 20.10 4.25
N ARG A 30 10.63 19.38 3.11
CA ARG A 30 11.58 19.65 2.02
C ARG A 30 11.04 20.57 0.92
N HIS A 31 9.74 20.51 0.61
CA HIS A 31 9.16 21.13 -0.60
C HIS A 31 8.02 22.08 -0.32
N ALA A 32 7.28 21.92 0.78
CA ALA A 32 6.08 22.72 1.08
C ALA A 32 6.26 23.58 2.32
N HIS A 33 7.29 24.42 2.34
CA HIS A 33 7.72 25.19 3.52
C HIS A 33 6.69 26.19 4.09
N ARG A 34 5.60 26.46 3.38
CA ARG A 34 4.48 27.30 3.84
C ARG A 34 3.33 26.49 4.43
N ASP A 35 3.42 25.17 4.40
CA ASP A 35 2.39 24.26 4.85
C ASP A 35 2.79 23.59 6.19
N GLU A 36 1.81 23.25 7.02
CA GLU A 36 1.98 22.56 8.30
C GLU A 36 1.20 21.25 8.27
N HIS A 37 1.66 20.29 9.04
CA HIS A 37 1.05 18.98 9.14
C HIS A 37 0.68 18.62 10.57
N VAL A 38 -0.51 18.05 10.75
CA VAL A 38 -0.99 17.43 11.98
C VAL A 38 -1.33 15.99 11.69
N LEU A 39 -0.80 15.06 12.44
CA LEU A 39 -1.10 13.64 12.34
C LEU A 39 -1.75 13.15 13.63
N ILE A 40 -2.95 12.58 13.55
CA ILE A 40 -3.64 11.99 14.69
C ILE A 40 -3.76 10.48 14.49
N VAL A 41 -3.13 9.71 15.39
CA VAL A 41 -3.01 8.24 15.29
C VAL A 41 -3.22 7.57 16.64
N PRO A 42 -3.60 6.29 16.66
CA PRO A 42 -3.64 5.52 17.90
C PRO A 42 -2.24 5.23 18.44
N GLY A 43 -2.09 5.14 19.76
CA GLY A 43 -0.82 4.82 20.40
C GLY A 43 -0.97 4.07 21.72
N ALA A 44 0.15 3.67 22.32
CA ALA A 44 0.17 3.04 23.64
C ALA A 44 -0.08 4.06 24.76
N LYS A 45 0.31 5.33 24.53
CA LYS A 45 0.15 6.46 25.46
C LYS A 45 -0.35 7.68 24.69
N THR A 46 -1.08 8.56 25.33
CA THR A 46 -1.42 9.87 24.79
C THR A 46 -0.19 10.77 24.90
N LYS A 47 0.29 11.30 23.78
CA LYS A 47 1.43 12.21 23.72
C LYS A 47 1.39 13.06 22.45
N LEU A 48 2.03 14.22 22.52
CA LEU A 48 2.34 15.06 21.40
C LEU A 48 3.85 14.99 21.11
N LYS A 49 4.21 14.80 19.86
CA LYS A 49 5.58 14.94 19.36
C LYS A 49 5.55 15.98 18.24
N ALA A 50 6.27 17.07 18.42
CA ALA A 50 6.53 18.06 17.38
C ALA A 50 7.86 17.73 16.70
N ASN A 51 7.90 17.83 15.39
CA ASN A 51 9.10 17.67 14.57
C ASN A 51 8.99 18.59 13.36
N GLY A 52 9.81 19.64 13.33
CA GLY A 52 9.74 20.64 12.26
C GLY A 52 8.34 21.24 12.12
N ARG A 53 7.76 21.10 10.95
CA ARG A 53 6.42 21.61 10.60
C ARG A 53 5.29 20.62 10.92
N SER A 54 5.62 19.47 11.48
CA SER A 54 4.67 18.40 11.75
C SER A 54 4.45 18.17 13.23
N ARG A 55 3.18 18.02 13.63
CA ARG A 55 2.74 17.65 14.97
C ARG A 55 2.05 16.31 14.95
N VAL A 56 2.59 15.35 15.69
CA VAL A 56 2.05 13.99 15.77
C VAL A 56 1.40 13.76 17.13
N TYR A 57 0.09 13.65 17.12
CA TYR A 57 -0.72 13.30 18.28
C TYR A 57 -0.96 11.79 18.30
N THR A 58 -0.49 11.13 19.34
CA THR A 58 -0.88 9.75 19.60
C THR A 58 -1.94 9.75 20.72
N ILE A 59 -3.02 9.01 20.53
CA ILE A 59 -4.10 8.85 21.51
C ILE A 59 -4.05 7.43 22.03
N ARG A 60 -4.01 7.27 23.38
CA ARG A 60 -4.03 5.94 24.02
C ARG A 60 -5.20 5.12 23.50
N SER A 61 -4.92 3.94 22.97
CA SER A 61 -5.88 3.09 22.26
C SER A 61 -5.60 1.61 22.53
N PRO A 62 -6.64 0.78 22.72
CA PRO A 62 -6.47 -0.66 22.92
C PRO A 62 -5.93 -1.36 21.68
N VAL A 63 -5.17 -2.44 21.88
CA VAL A 63 -4.66 -3.30 20.80
C VAL A 63 -5.78 -4.20 20.32
N VAL A 64 -6.03 -4.19 18.99
CA VAL A 64 -7.02 -5.08 18.34
C VAL A 64 -6.37 -6.20 17.53
N SER A 65 -5.11 -6.02 17.10
CA SER A 65 -4.34 -7.06 16.44
C SER A 65 -2.93 -7.12 17.02
N ARG A 66 -2.60 -8.24 17.68
CA ARG A 66 -1.27 -8.44 18.25
C ARG A 66 -0.20 -8.65 17.19
N THR A 67 -0.51 -9.33 16.10
CA THR A 67 0.43 -9.61 15.00
C THR A 67 0.74 -8.38 14.15
N ALA A 68 -0.29 -7.59 13.83
CA ALA A 68 -0.13 -6.35 13.05
C ALA A 68 0.03 -5.11 13.95
N GLN A 69 -0.06 -5.27 15.27
CA GLN A 69 0.01 -4.20 16.27
C GLN A 69 -0.95 -3.03 16.03
N TYR A 70 -2.08 -3.28 15.37
CA TYR A 70 -3.12 -2.28 15.19
C TYR A 70 -3.87 -2.00 16.47
N ARG A 71 -4.28 -0.75 16.65
CA ARG A 71 -5.04 -0.26 17.79
C ARG A 71 -6.33 0.40 17.32
N ALA A 72 -7.42 0.29 18.09
CA ALA A 72 -8.66 0.99 17.80
C ALA A 72 -8.67 2.36 18.50
N LEU A 73 -8.79 3.43 17.72
CA LEU A 73 -8.91 4.79 18.24
C LEU A 73 -10.38 5.03 18.64
N LEU A 74 -10.70 4.78 19.91
CA LEU A 74 -12.07 4.88 20.45
C LEU A 74 -12.36 6.24 21.07
N ASN A 75 -11.34 6.97 21.54
CA ASN A 75 -11.52 8.30 22.15
C ASN A 75 -11.71 9.37 21.06
N LEU A 76 -12.92 9.45 20.52
CA LEU A 76 -13.30 10.40 19.47
C LEU A 76 -13.42 11.85 20.02
N ARG A 77 -13.62 12.02 21.34
CA ARG A 77 -13.62 13.35 21.97
C ARG A 77 -12.22 13.99 21.94
N ALA A 78 -11.19 13.21 22.25
CA ALA A 78 -9.81 13.71 22.13
C ALA A 78 -9.45 14.09 20.68
N VAL A 79 -9.97 13.40 19.65
CA VAL A 79 -9.81 13.77 18.25
C VAL A 79 -10.43 15.13 17.99
N GLU A 80 -11.66 15.37 18.46
CA GLU A 80 -12.37 16.63 18.32
C GLU A 80 -11.63 17.79 18.99
N GLU A 81 -11.20 17.60 20.25
CA GLU A 81 -10.42 18.60 21.01
C GLU A 81 -9.10 18.97 20.31
N ILE A 82 -8.42 17.99 19.67
CA ILE A 82 -7.21 18.25 18.90
C ILE A 82 -7.54 19.04 17.64
N LEU A 83 -8.56 18.67 16.88
CA LEU A 83 -8.97 19.35 15.66
C LEU A 83 -9.42 20.80 15.95
N ASP A 84 -10.16 21.00 17.03
CA ASP A 84 -10.56 22.34 17.49
C ASP A 84 -9.38 23.23 17.85
N ARG A 85 -8.37 22.65 18.52
CA ARG A 85 -7.13 23.36 18.87
C ARG A 85 -6.30 23.69 17.65
N GLU A 86 -6.12 22.73 16.74
CA GLU A 86 -5.23 22.86 15.60
C GLU A 86 -5.83 23.67 14.44
N ARG A 87 -7.16 23.73 14.33
CA ARG A 87 -7.87 24.46 13.28
C ARG A 87 -7.28 24.20 11.88
N PRO A 88 -7.28 22.95 11.40
CA PRO A 88 -6.71 22.64 10.08
C PRO A 88 -7.52 23.30 8.95
N ASP A 89 -6.84 23.59 7.84
CA ASP A 89 -7.49 24.05 6.60
C ASP A 89 -8.12 22.90 5.79
N VAL A 90 -7.61 21.68 5.96
CA VAL A 90 -8.08 20.44 5.31
C VAL A 90 -7.89 19.28 6.28
N ILE A 91 -8.89 18.39 6.33
CA ILE A 91 -8.80 17.13 7.05
C ILE A 91 -8.77 15.99 6.04
N GLU A 92 -7.75 15.12 6.09
CA GLU A 92 -7.74 13.85 5.36
C GLU A 92 -8.05 12.70 6.31
N SER A 93 -9.02 11.85 5.95
CA SER A 93 -9.38 10.65 6.69
C SER A 93 -9.12 9.40 5.86
N ALA A 94 -8.22 8.55 6.34
CA ALA A 94 -7.95 7.24 5.75
C ALA A 94 -8.83 6.12 6.34
N ASP A 95 -9.85 6.48 7.12
CA ASP A 95 -10.62 5.55 7.93
C ASP A 95 -12.07 5.41 7.46
N PRO A 96 -12.53 4.19 7.08
CA PRO A 96 -13.91 3.96 6.66
C PRO A 96 -14.88 3.72 7.85
N TYR A 97 -14.45 3.88 9.09
CA TYR A 97 -15.24 3.58 10.28
C TYR A 97 -15.60 4.85 11.08
N GLN A 98 -15.73 4.72 12.41
CA GLN A 98 -16.12 5.83 13.29
C GLN A 98 -15.25 7.07 13.18
N LEU A 99 -13.97 6.92 12.92
CA LEU A 99 -13.04 8.04 12.78
C LEU A 99 -13.34 8.87 11.52
N GLY A 100 -13.71 8.20 10.41
CA GLY A 100 -14.16 8.88 9.18
C GLY A 100 -15.43 9.71 9.40
N TRP A 101 -16.41 9.16 10.14
CA TRP A 101 -17.63 9.90 10.51
C TRP A 101 -17.32 11.07 11.45
N LYS A 102 -16.41 10.90 12.42
CA LYS A 102 -15.97 11.98 13.30
C LYS A 102 -15.28 13.09 12.51
N ALA A 103 -14.40 12.74 11.56
CA ALA A 103 -13.78 13.71 10.66
C ALA A 103 -14.80 14.56 9.91
N LEU A 104 -15.84 13.93 9.35
CA LEU A 104 -16.92 14.63 8.65
C LEU A 104 -17.72 15.55 9.58
N THR A 105 -18.03 15.10 10.80
CA THR A 105 -18.77 15.91 11.79
C THR A 105 -17.97 17.16 12.18
N VAL A 106 -16.70 16.98 12.53
CA VAL A 106 -15.84 18.10 12.94
C VAL A 106 -15.51 19.01 11.75
N GLY A 107 -15.27 18.43 10.56
CA GLY A 107 -15.03 19.23 9.34
C GLY A 107 -16.20 20.16 9.00
N ARG A 108 -17.45 19.71 9.22
CA ARG A 108 -18.64 20.58 9.07
C ARG A 108 -18.66 21.68 10.12
N ALA A 109 -18.40 21.37 11.40
CA ALA A 109 -18.35 22.35 12.47
C ALA A 109 -17.26 23.41 12.27
N LEU A 110 -16.11 23.01 11.74
CA LEU A 110 -14.99 23.91 11.43
C LEU A 110 -15.12 24.58 10.05
N ALA A 111 -16.14 24.22 9.26
CA ALA A 111 -16.34 24.69 7.89
C ALA A 111 -15.13 24.44 6.95
N VAL A 112 -14.45 23.29 7.11
CA VAL A 112 -13.29 22.86 6.32
C VAL A 112 -13.58 21.60 5.50
N PRO A 113 -12.96 21.44 4.31
CA PRO A 113 -13.12 20.25 3.50
C PRO A 113 -12.53 19.01 4.18
N VAL A 114 -13.26 17.91 4.12
CA VAL A 114 -12.80 16.58 4.53
C VAL A 114 -12.58 15.74 3.29
N VAL A 115 -11.37 15.23 3.12
CA VAL A 115 -10.96 14.34 2.03
C VAL A 115 -10.90 12.91 2.55
N GLY A 116 -11.56 12.00 1.87
CA GLY A 116 -11.47 10.56 2.18
C GLY A 116 -10.38 9.91 1.35
N PHE A 117 -9.45 9.18 1.95
CA PHE A 117 -8.51 8.35 1.20
C PHE A 117 -8.89 6.88 1.34
N TYR A 118 -9.29 6.24 0.24
CA TYR A 118 -9.71 4.84 0.20
C TYR A 118 -8.50 3.91 0.05
N HIS A 119 -7.71 3.75 1.12
CA HIS A 119 -6.49 2.93 1.11
C HIS A 119 -6.72 1.43 1.05
N SER A 120 -7.90 0.95 1.47
CA SER A 120 -8.18 -0.47 1.58
C SER A 120 -9.54 -0.81 0.97
N HIS A 121 -9.56 -1.81 0.11
CA HIS A 121 -10.80 -2.34 -0.46
C HIS A 121 -11.49 -3.31 0.54
N PHE A 122 -11.81 -2.78 1.74
CA PHE A 122 -12.27 -3.56 2.88
C PHE A 122 -13.53 -4.42 2.63
N PRO A 123 -14.51 -4.03 1.79
CA PRO A 123 -15.65 -4.91 1.52
C PRO A 123 -15.22 -6.24 0.91
N GLU A 124 -14.32 -6.23 -0.06
CA GLU A 124 -13.82 -7.45 -0.71
C GLU A 124 -12.75 -8.17 0.14
N ALA A 125 -11.87 -7.42 0.80
CA ALA A 125 -10.76 -8.01 1.54
C ALA A 125 -11.21 -8.71 2.85
N TYR A 126 -12.19 -8.15 3.55
CA TYR A 126 -12.61 -8.62 4.88
C TYR A 126 -14.07 -9.02 4.95
N VAL A 127 -15.01 -8.17 4.47
CA VAL A 127 -16.45 -8.42 4.62
C VAL A 127 -16.89 -9.63 3.82
N ARG A 128 -16.49 -9.76 2.56
CA ARG A 128 -16.83 -10.90 1.70
C ARG A 128 -16.41 -12.23 2.32
N LYS A 129 -15.16 -12.30 2.82
CA LYS A 129 -14.62 -13.55 3.41
C LYS A 129 -15.42 -14.01 4.62
N SER A 130 -15.79 -13.09 5.50
CA SER A 130 -16.60 -13.38 6.68
C SER A 130 -18.04 -13.76 6.30
N ALA A 131 -18.62 -13.07 5.31
CA ALA A 131 -19.96 -13.32 4.84
C ALA A 131 -20.12 -14.68 4.12
N MET A 132 -19.08 -15.17 3.45
CA MET A 132 -19.09 -16.48 2.77
C MET A 132 -19.39 -17.64 3.72
N LEU A 133 -19.08 -17.50 5.02
CA LEU A 133 -19.41 -18.48 6.05
C LEU A 133 -20.93 -18.61 6.30
N LEU A 134 -21.70 -17.59 5.89
CA LEU A 134 -23.17 -17.53 6.06
C LEU A 134 -23.94 -17.99 4.81
N GLY A 135 -23.25 -18.48 3.76
CA GLY A 135 -23.83 -18.93 2.50
C GLY A 135 -23.96 -17.83 1.45
N LYS A 136 -24.28 -18.24 0.21
CA LYS A 136 -24.26 -17.36 -0.99
C LYS A 136 -25.24 -16.19 -0.89
N THR A 137 -26.48 -16.42 -0.48
CA THR A 137 -27.54 -15.40 -0.40
C THR A 137 -27.20 -14.35 0.66
N ALA A 138 -26.74 -14.77 1.85
CA ALA A 138 -26.30 -13.87 2.92
C ALA A 138 -25.09 -13.05 2.47
N THR A 139 -24.11 -13.67 1.82
CA THR A 139 -22.96 -12.98 1.26
C THR A 139 -23.39 -11.87 0.31
N HIS A 140 -24.30 -12.14 -0.62
CA HIS A 140 -24.81 -11.14 -1.57
C HIS A 140 -25.44 -9.94 -0.85
N ARG A 141 -26.31 -10.18 0.13
CA ARG A 141 -26.96 -9.13 0.94
C ARG A 141 -25.94 -8.29 1.72
N VAL A 142 -25.01 -8.94 2.40
CA VAL A 142 -23.95 -8.27 3.19
C VAL A 142 -23.07 -7.40 2.27
N MET A 143 -22.71 -7.91 1.09
CA MET A 143 -21.94 -7.14 0.11
C MET A 143 -22.72 -5.94 -0.44
N LYS A 144 -24.02 -6.08 -0.70
CA LYS A 144 -24.89 -4.96 -1.10
C LYS A 144 -24.94 -3.87 -0.03
N LEU A 145 -25.08 -4.26 1.24
CA LEU A 145 -25.10 -3.32 2.37
C LEU A 145 -23.73 -2.64 2.55
N SER A 146 -22.63 -3.37 2.43
CA SER A 146 -21.29 -2.78 2.56
C SER A 146 -20.98 -1.78 1.44
N ARG A 147 -21.43 -2.03 0.20
CA ARG A 147 -21.33 -1.07 -0.92
C ARG A 147 -22.17 0.18 -0.67
N ALA A 148 -23.41 0.00 -0.20
CA ALA A 148 -24.28 1.12 0.18
C ALA A 148 -23.68 1.97 1.31
N TYR A 149 -23.03 1.34 2.27
CA TYR A 149 -22.27 2.02 3.33
C TYR A 149 -21.10 2.84 2.78
N VAL A 150 -20.27 2.24 1.92
CA VAL A 150 -19.15 2.94 1.25
C VAL A 150 -19.68 4.17 0.50
N ARG A 151 -20.71 4.00 -0.32
CA ARG A 151 -21.35 5.10 -1.04
C ARG A 151 -21.83 6.20 -0.09
N LYS A 152 -22.54 5.84 0.99
CA LYS A 152 -23.07 6.80 1.98
C LYS A 152 -21.96 7.59 2.65
N LEU A 153 -20.87 6.93 3.07
CA LEU A 153 -19.77 7.58 3.76
C LEU A 153 -18.97 8.47 2.80
N TYR A 154 -18.50 7.91 1.68
CA TYR A 154 -17.56 8.59 0.82
C TYR A 154 -18.18 9.74 0.02
N ASN A 155 -19.47 9.70 -0.30
CA ASN A 155 -20.18 10.83 -0.91
C ASN A 155 -20.34 12.06 0.02
N GLN A 156 -20.05 11.92 1.31
CA GLN A 156 -20.05 13.06 2.24
C GLN A 156 -18.70 13.78 2.31
N HIS A 157 -17.63 13.18 1.79
CA HIS A 157 -16.34 13.83 1.69
C HIS A 157 -16.33 14.86 0.55
N ALA A 158 -15.49 15.88 0.67
CA ALA A 158 -15.28 16.88 -0.39
C ALA A 158 -14.65 16.24 -1.65
N ALA A 159 -13.82 15.24 -1.46
CA ALA A 159 -13.27 14.35 -2.49
C ALA A 159 -12.94 12.99 -1.87
N THR A 160 -12.98 11.93 -2.70
CA THR A 160 -12.55 10.58 -2.35
C THR A 160 -11.36 10.18 -3.20
N ILE A 161 -10.20 10.09 -2.58
CA ILE A 161 -8.96 9.71 -3.25
C ILE A 161 -8.84 8.19 -3.31
N VAL A 162 -8.45 7.67 -4.46
CA VAL A 162 -8.14 6.26 -4.71
C VAL A 162 -6.81 6.13 -5.42
N ALA A 163 -6.08 5.05 -5.14
CA ALA A 163 -4.72 4.87 -5.63
C ALA A 163 -4.63 4.38 -7.09
N SER A 164 -5.73 3.94 -7.70
CA SER A 164 -5.72 3.41 -9.08
C SER A 164 -7.02 3.68 -9.82
N ASP A 165 -6.93 3.78 -11.16
CA ASP A 165 -8.10 3.96 -12.04
C ASP A 165 -9.11 2.82 -11.91
N LEU A 166 -8.61 1.58 -11.80
CA LEU A 166 -9.48 0.41 -11.63
C LEU A 166 -10.31 0.52 -10.36
N LEU A 167 -9.68 0.89 -9.23
CA LEU A 167 -10.39 1.10 -7.97
C LEU A 167 -11.34 2.31 -8.07
N GLY A 168 -10.93 3.34 -8.80
CA GLY A 168 -11.78 4.50 -9.10
C GLY A 168 -13.05 4.12 -9.86
N ARG A 169 -12.94 3.27 -10.90
CA ARG A 169 -14.10 2.72 -11.63
C ARG A 169 -15.02 1.94 -10.70
N VAL A 170 -14.46 1.02 -9.91
CA VAL A 170 -15.24 0.23 -8.94
C VAL A 170 -16.04 1.12 -7.98
N LEU A 171 -15.44 2.18 -7.44
CA LEU A 171 -16.18 3.08 -6.54
C LEU A 171 -17.26 3.90 -7.27
N ARG A 172 -17.00 4.35 -8.51
CA ARG A 172 -18.02 5.04 -9.34
C ARG A 172 -19.19 4.10 -9.66
N ASP A 173 -18.93 2.83 -9.99
CA ASP A 173 -19.97 1.81 -10.20
C ASP A 173 -20.80 1.56 -8.93
N TRP A 174 -20.23 1.77 -7.75
CA TRP A 174 -20.97 1.72 -6.48
C TRP A 174 -21.73 3.01 -6.17
N GLY A 175 -21.61 4.04 -7.04
CA GLY A 175 -22.29 5.32 -6.91
C GLY A 175 -21.55 6.33 -6.04
N VAL A 176 -20.22 6.26 -5.95
CA VAL A 176 -19.40 7.31 -5.36
C VAL A 176 -19.03 8.33 -6.44
N HIS A 177 -19.49 9.58 -6.29
CA HIS A 177 -19.44 10.59 -7.37
C HIS A 177 -18.21 11.52 -7.31
N ASN A 178 -17.60 11.67 -6.14
CA ASN A 178 -16.50 12.61 -5.86
C ASN A 178 -15.12 11.94 -5.93
N VAL A 179 -14.98 10.89 -6.73
CA VAL A 179 -13.73 10.11 -6.85
C VAL A 179 -12.67 10.89 -7.62
N ARG A 180 -11.49 11.02 -7.00
CA ARG A 180 -10.25 11.52 -7.61
C ARG A 180 -9.21 10.39 -7.59
N VAL A 181 -8.61 10.10 -8.72
CA VAL A 181 -7.53 9.10 -8.79
C VAL A 181 -6.22 9.81 -8.54
N LEU A 182 -5.46 9.31 -7.58
CA LEU A 182 -4.12 9.78 -7.25
C LEU A 182 -3.28 8.57 -6.87
N SER A 183 -2.29 8.22 -7.67
CA SER A 183 -1.40 7.10 -7.40
C SER A 183 -0.61 7.30 -6.10
N LEU A 184 -0.10 6.22 -5.53
CA LEU A 184 0.93 6.30 -4.51
C LEU A 184 2.30 6.45 -5.19
N GLY A 185 3.32 6.77 -4.40
CA GLY A 185 4.63 7.11 -4.92
C GLY A 185 5.75 6.20 -4.43
N VAL A 186 6.93 6.46 -4.98
CA VAL A 186 8.20 5.87 -4.57
C VAL A 186 9.21 6.98 -4.28
N ASN A 187 10.12 6.74 -3.35
CA ASN A 187 11.24 7.65 -3.10
C ASN A 187 12.37 7.37 -4.09
N PRO A 188 12.61 8.24 -5.11
CA PRO A 188 13.58 7.99 -6.16
C PRO A 188 15.04 8.17 -5.70
N GLU A 189 15.28 8.71 -4.53
CA GLU A 189 16.62 8.84 -3.93
C GLU A 189 17.08 7.53 -3.30
N ILE A 190 16.14 6.75 -2.74
CA ILE A 190 16.40 5.46 -2.11
C ILE A 190 16.23 4.32 -3.12
N PHE A 191 15.08 4.28 -3.80
CA PHE A 191 14.74 3.22 -4.75
C PHE A 191 15.19 3.63 -6.16
N ARG A 192 16.41 3.21 -6.51
CA ARG A 192 17.07 3.51 -7.78
C ARG A 192 17.91 2.32 -8.26
N PRO A 193 18.17 2.19 -9.56
CA PRO A 193 18.93 1.05 -10.09
C PRO A 193 20.39 0.99 -9.65
N ASP A 194 20.97 2.14 -9.26
CA ASP A 194 22.38 2.26 -8.95
C ASP A 194 22.69 1.67 -7.57
N GLY A 195 23.62 0.73 -7.51
CA GLY A 195 24.12 0.09 -6.28
C GLY A 195 25.09 -1.03 -6.61
N SER A 196 26.08 -1.24 -5.75
CA SER A 196 27.15 -2.24 -5.93
C SER A 196 26.97 -3.49 -5.06
N GLU A 197 25.95 -3.51 -4.20
CA GLU A 197 25.77 -4.56 -3.17
C GLU A 197 25.11 -5.85 -3.68
N SER A 198 24.55 -5.86 -4.90
CA SER A 198 23.76 -6.97 -5.45
C SER A 198 24.48 -8.32 -5.38
N GLU A 199 25.75 -8.39 -5.80
CA GLU A 199 26.52 -9.61 -5.78
C GLU A 199 26.84 -10.10 -4.34
N ALA A 200 27.08 -9.19 -3.42
CA ALA A 200 27.32 -9.53 -2.01
C ALA A 200 26.05 -10.09 -1.36
N ILE A 201 24.89 -9.49 -1.67
CA ILE A 201 23.57 -9.96 -1.21
C ILE A 201 23.29 -11.35 -1.79
N ARG A 202 23.46 -11.56 -3.09
CA ARG A 202 23.24 -12.87 -3.73
C ARG A 202 24.10 -13.97 -3.09
N ARG A 203 25.39 -13.69 -2.87
CA ARG A 203 26.28 -14.63 -2.18
C ARG A 203 25.85 -14.94 -0.75
N SER A 204 25.42 -13.93 0.03
CA SER A 204 24.95 -14.12 1.41
C SER A 204 23.68 -14.96 1.50
N LEU A 205 22.85 -14.94 0.44
CA LEU A 205 21.62 -15.74 0.32
C LEU A 205 21.87 -17.16 -0.22
N GLY A 206 23.11 -17.49 -0.63
CA GLY A 206 23.43 -18.78 -1.23
C GLY A 206 22.94 -18.94 -2.66
N VAL A 207 22.66 -17.84 -3.38
CA VAL A 207 22.26 -17.88 -4.79
C VAL A 207 23.44 -18.34 -5.64
N ARG A 208 23.23 -19.44 -6.39
CA ARG A 208 24.28 -20.02 -7.23
C ARG A 208 24.48 -19.20 -8.51
N SER A 209 25.67 -19.33 -9.10
CA SER A 209 25.91 -18.73 -10.43
C SER A 209 24.91 -19.27 -11.46
N GLY A 210 24.32 -18.36 -12.23
CA GLY A 210 23.30 -18.70 -13.23
C GLY A 210 21.88 -18.85 -12.69
N GLN A 211 21.67 -18.92 -11.36
CA GLN A 211 20.31 -18.92 -10.79
C GLN A 211 19.66 -17.54 -10.92
N LYS A 212 18.37 -17.51 -11.21
CA LYS A 212 17.54 -16.31 -11.16
C LYS A 212 16.97 -16.12 -9.75
N LEU A 213 17.21 -14.95 -9.16
CA LEU A 213 16.70 -14.60 -7.83
C LEU A 213 15.29 -14.01 -7.95
N LEU A 214 14.30 -14.79 -7.53
CA LEU A 214 12.91 -14.34 -7.37
C LEU A 214 12.76 -13.66 -6.02
N LEU A 215 12.05 -12.55 -5.96
CA LEU A 215 11.80 -11.81 -4.72
C LEU A 215 10.31 -11.62 -4.45
N TYR A 216 9.92 -11.86 -3.21
CA TYR A 216 8.63 -11.45 -2.66
C TYR A 216 8.85 -10.59 -1.41
N VAL A 217 8.19 -9.45 -1.34
CA VAL A 217 8.18 -8.58 -0.16
C VAL A 217 6.75 -8.31 0.28
N GLY A 218 6.40 -8.72 1.50
CA GLY A 218 5.07 -8.49 2.02
C GLY A 218 4.67 -9.39 3.17
N ARG A 219 3.51 -9.11 3.76
CA ARG A 219 2.97 -9.95 4.84
C ARG A 219 2.61 -11.35 4.32
N LEU A 220 3.02 -12.37 5.06
CA LEU A 220 2.69 -13.78 4.74
C LEU A 220 1.27 -14.10 5.22
N ALA A 221 0.29 -13.82 4.36
CA ALA A 221 -1.12 -13.94 4.72
C ALA A 221 -2.00 -14.23 3.49
N LYS A 222 -3.16 -14.84 3.76
CA LYS A 222 -4.12 -15.26 2.73
C LYS A 222 -4.54 -14.12 1.80
N GLU A 223 -4.69 -12.88 2.29
CA GLU A 223 -5.05 -11.73 1.48
C GLU A 223 -3.93 -11.28 0.52
N LYS A 224 -2.68 -11.68 0.82
CA LYS A 224 -1.52 -11.48 -0.06
C LYS A 224 -1.27 -12.66 -1.00
N ASN A 225 -2.11 -13.69 -0.93
CA ASN A 225 -2.07 -14.88 -1.79
C ASN A 225 -0.73 -15.64 -1.76
N THR A 226 -0.05 -15.61 -0.60
CA THR A 226 1.28 -16.23 -0.43
C THR A 226 1.27 -17.73 -0.63
N ALA A 227 0.15 -18.40 -0.35
CA ALA A 227 0.02 -19.85 -0.61
C ALA A 227 0.15 -20.17 -2.11
N THR A 228 -0.37 -19.35 -3.01
CA THR A 228 -0.21 -19.49 -4.47
C THR A 228 1.26 -19.35 -4.86
N LEU A 229 1.97 -18.34 -4.33
CA LEU A 229 3.41 -18.17 -4.56
C LEU A 229 4.21 -19.41 -4.16
N LEU A 230 4.01 -19.90 -2.92
CA LEU A 230 4.77 -21.03 -2.42
C LEU A 230 4.48 -22.35 -3.20
N ARG A 231 3.27 -22.50 -3.71
CA ARG A 231 2.92 -23.64 -4.60
C ARG A 231 3.52 -23.46 -5.98
N ALA A 232 3.47 -22.26 -6.57
CA ALA A 232 4.11 -21.94 -7.84
C ALA A 232 5.63 -22.22 -7.78
N PHE A 233 6.29 -21.79 -6.70
CA PHE A 233 7.71 -22.07 -6.51
C PHE A 233 8.00 -23.58 -6.42
N LYS A 234 7.15 -24.39 -5.78
CA LYS A 234 7.30 -25.85 -5.80
C LYS A 234 7.16 -26.45 -7.21
N THR A 235 6.28 -25.90 -8.03
CA THR A 235 6.14 -26.30 -9.44
C THR A 235 7.42 -25.98 -10.20
N LEU A 236 7.99 -24.78 -10.03
CA LEU A 236 9.26 -24.36 -10.63
C LEU A 236 10.42 -25.28 -10.22
N GLU A 237 10.58 -25.57 -8.94
CA GLU A 237 11.62 -26.47 -8.42
C GLU A 237 11.55 -27.89 -9.04
N ARG A 238 10.34 -28.36 -9.33
CA ARG A 238 10.13 -29.66 -9.97
C ARG A 238 10.43 -29.63 -11.48
N CYS A 239 10.00 -28.57 -12.18
CA CYS A 239 10.09 -28.49 -13.64
C CYS A 239 11.46 -27.96 -14.11
N ARG A 240 12.06 -27.05 -13.35
CA ARG A 240 13.37 -26.41 -13.62
C ARG A 240 14.25 -26.45 -12.37
N PRO A 241 14.79 -27.60 -11.98
CA PRO A 241 15.58 -27.74 -10.76
C PRO A 241 16.79 -26.80 -10.75
N ASN A 242 16.98 -26.10 -9.64
CA ASN A 242 18.10 -25.17 -9.41
C ASN A 242 18.20 -23.95 -10.35
N GLU A 243 17.18 -23.68 -11.16
CA GLU A 243 17.17 -22.47 -12.00
C GLU A 243 16.77 -21.22 -11.23
N PHE A 244 15.91 -21.36 -10.24
CA PHE A 244 15.37 -20.25 -9.47
C PHE A 244 15.77 -20.36 -7.99
N HIS A 245 16.02 -19.21 -7.35
CA HIS A 245 16.12 -19.06 -5.90
C HIS A 245 15.06 -18.08 -5.44
N LEU A 246 14.24 -18.43 -4.45
CA LEU A 246 13.19 -17.55 -3.91
C LEU A 246 13.63 -16.88 -2.63
N LEU A 247 13.75 -15.55 -2.63
CA LEU A 247 13.86 -14.75 -1.42
C LEU A 247 12.49 -14.24 -0.99
N VAL A 248 12.10 -14.53 0.25
CA VAL A 248 10.88 -14.03 0.88
C VAL A 248 11.25 -13.07 2.00
N ILE A 249 10.78 -11.82 1.91
CA ILE A 249 10.94 -10.81 2.98
C ILE A 249 9.57 -10.50 3.56
N GLY A 250 9.35 -10.92 4.81
CA GLY A 250 8.12 -10.69 5.55
C GLY A 250 7.76 -11.79 6.52
N ASP A 251 6.77 -11.53 7.37
CA ASP A 251 6.24 -12.49 8.34
C ASP A 251 4.70 -12.45 8.33
N GLY A 252 4.07 -13.47 8.89
CA GLY A 252 2.63 -13.54 8.99
C GLY A 252 2.09 -14.93 9.29
N PRO A 253 0.74 -15.11 9.26
CA PRO A 253 0.11 -16.40 9.56
C PRO A 253 0.61 -17.56 8.70
N ASP A 254 0.96 -17.32 7.44
CA ASP A 254 1.37 -18.37 6.48
C ASP A 254 2.85 -18.80 6.66
N ARG A 255 3.59 -18.24 7.63
CA ARG A 255 5.00 -18.58 7.90
C ARG A 255 5.27 -20.07 8.09
N THR A 256 4.30 -20.81 8.62
CA THR A 256 4.45 -22.26 8.84
C THR A 256 4.58 -23.01 7.52
N GLN A 257 3.86 -22.57 6.47
CA GLN A 257 3.97 -23.17 5.13
C GLN A 257 5.33 -22.85 4.51
N LEU A 258 5.82 -21.61 4.67
CA LEU A 258 7.14 -21.20 4.22
C LEU A 258 8.26 -22.02 4.88
N ARG A 259 8.22 -22.16 6.21
CA ARG A 259 9.20 -23.00 6.94
C ARG A 259 9.21 -24.46 6.47
N LYS A 260 8.04 -25.05 6.25
CA LYS A 260 7.95 -26.43 5.71
C LYS A 260 8.56 -26.54 4.33
N LEU A 261 8.48 -25.51 3.52
CA LEU A 261 9.10 -25.48 2.21
C LEU A 261 10.61 -25.29 2.32
N GLN A 262 11.10 -24.39 3.18
CA GLN A 262 12.52 -24.13 3.43
C GLN A 262 13.28 -25.37 3.90
N LEU A 263 12.62 -26.29 4.64
CA LEU A 263 13.22 -27.56 5.05
C LEU A 263 13.36 -28.59 3.90
N ARG A 264 12.85 -28.27 2.70
CA ARG A 264 12.84 -29.21 1.56
C ARG A 264 13.70 -28.75 0.39
N THR A 265 14.20 -27.52 0.42
CA THR A 265 15.03 -26.94 -0.65
C THR A 265 15.98 -25.90 -0.11
N ASP A 266 17.21 -25.90 -0.63
CA ASP A 266 18.21 -24.88 -0.37
C ASP A 266 18.02 -23.62 -1.23
N ASN A 267 17.08 -23.67 -2.18
CA ASN A 267 16.79 -22.58 -3.10
C ASN A 267 15.74 -21.60 -2.55
N LEU A 268 15.58 -21.51 -1.21
CA LEU A 268 14.65 -20.61 -0.55
C LEU A 268 15.28 -19.94 0.66
N SER A 269 15.35 -18.61 0.61
CA SER A 269 15.82 -17.78 1.72
C SER A 269 14.64 -16.99 2.32
N TRP A 270 14.64 -16.82 3.63
CA TRP A 270 13.60 -16.10 4.35
C TRP A 270 14.17 -15.09 5.33
N ILE A 271 13.81 -13.82 5.12
CA ILE A 271 14.09 -12.69 6.02
C ILE A 271 12.78 -12.26 6.64
N ARG A 272 12.66 -12.35 7.96
CA ARG A 272 11.37 -12.08 8.64
C ARG A 272 10.95 -10.61 8.55
N TYR A 273 11.91 -9.70 8.55
CA TYR A 273 11.63 -8.27 8.58
C TYR A 273 12.83 -7.46 8.12
N CYS A 274 12.59 -6.52 7.21
CA CYS A 274 13.54 -5.50 6.79
C CYS A 274 12.92 -4.13 7.06
N THR A 275 13.51 -3.35 7.96
CA THR A 275 13.00 -2.03 8.36
C THR A 275 13.67 -0.88 7.65
N ASP A 276 14.91 -1.08 7.24
CA ASP A 276 15.70 -0.07 6.54
C ASP A 276 15.33 -0.04 5.05
N PRO A 277 14.81 1.09 4.55
CA PRO A 277 14.50 1.23 3.13
C PRO A 277 15.73 1.10 2.21
N CYS A 278 16.91 1.48 2.68
CA CYS A 278 18.16 1.36 1.89
C CYS A 278 18.57 -0.10 1.74
N GLU A 279 18.51 -0.88 2.84
CA GLU A 279 18.73 -2.32 2.80
C GLU A 279 17.70 -3.02 1.90
N LEU A 280 16.42 -2.62 2.01
CA LEU A 280 15.35 -3.16 1.17
C LEU A 280 15.59 -2.86 -0.32
N ALA A 281 16.07 -1.66 -0.65
CA ALA A 281 16.46 -1.29 -2.01
C ALA A 281 17.58 -2.18 -2.54
N GLY A 282 18.53 -2.57 -1.69
CA GLY A 282 19.59 -3.54 -2.02
C GLY A 282 19.02 -4.91 -2.42
N PHE A 283 18.04 -5.44 -1.66
CA PHE A 283 17.35 -6.69 -2.02
C PHE A 283 16.58 -6.57 -3.34
N TYR A 284 15.94 -5.42 -3.58
CA TYR A 284 15.27 -5.19 -4.88
C TYR A 284 16.26 -5.22 -6.03
N ARG A 285 17.42 -4.53 -5.92
CA ARG A 285 18.45 -4.53 -6.98
C ARG A 285 19.13 -5.90 -7.18
N ALA A 286 19.24 -6.69 -6.11
CA ALA A 286 19.82 -8.03 -6.19
C ALA A 286 18.93 -9.05 -6.89
N ALA A 287 17.62 -8.81 -6.93
CA ALA A 287 16.63 -9.71 -7.54
C ALA A 287 16.60 -9.56 -9.05
N ASP A 288 16.37 -10.68 -9.75
CA ASP A 288 16.14 -10.69 -11.20
C ASP A 288 14.67 -10.42 -11.53
N LEU A 289 13.74 -10.88 -10.65
CA LEU A 289 12.31 -10.77 -10.86
C LEU A 289 11.57 -10.64 -9.52
N PHE A 290 10.68 -9.68 -9.43
CA PHE A 290 9.76 -9.56 -8.29
C PHE A 290 8.46 -10.30 -8.59
N VAL A 291 8.02 -11.17 -7.69
CA VAL A 291 6.78 -11.93 -7.85
C VAL A 291 5.69 -11.32 -6.95
N HIS A 292 4.62 -10.83 -7.56
CA HIS A 292 3.47 -10.28 -6.85
C HIS A 292 2.23 -11.16 -7.00
N PRO A 293 1.97 -12.11 -6.08
CA PRO A 293 0.84 -13.04 -6.19
C PRO A 293 -0.51 -12.42 -5.77
N GLY A 294 -0.51 -11.22 -5.20
CA GLY A 294 -1.70 -10.60 -4.60
C GLY A 294 -2.71 -10.14 -5.65
N VAL A 295 -3.97 -10.56 -5.50
CA VAL A 295 -5.09 -10.19 -6.39
C VAL A 295 -6.03 -9.14 -5.78
N GLN A 296 -5.81 -8.75 -4.53
CA GLN A 296 -6.65 -7.79 -3.78
C GLN A 296 -5.84 -6.59 -3.26
N GLU A 297 -4.70 -6.33 -3.86
CA GLU A 297 -3.85 -5.18 -3.51
C GLU A 297 -4.45 -3.90 -4.09
N THR A 298 -4.52 -2.84 -3.30
CA THR A 298 -5.09 -1.55 -3.77
C THR A 298 -4.12 -0.75 -4.62
N PHE A 299 -2.80 -0.98 -4.47
CA PHE A 299 -1.78 -0.30 -5.27
C PHE A 299 -0.50 -1.13 -5.46
N GLY A 300 0.11 -1.68 -4.38
CA GLY A 300 1.33 -2.49 -4.48
C GLY A 300 2.63 -1.70 -4.41
N LEU A 301 2.83 -0.94 -3.33
CA LEU A 301 4.05 -0.15 -3.14
C LEU A 301 5.35 -0.95 -3.31
N ALA A 302 5.41 -2.19 -2.80
CA ALA A 302 6.61 -3.03 -2.92
C ALA A 302 6.96 -3.33 -4.38
N ALA A 303 5.96 -3.57 -5.24
CA ALA A 303 6.16 -3.77 -6.67
C ALA A 303 6.63 -2.49 -7.36
N LEU A 304 6.12 -1.32 -6.96
CA LEU A 304 6.57 -0.04 -7.49
C LEU A 304 8.01 0.28 -7.05
N GLU A 305 8.35 0.05 -5.77
CA GLU A 305 9.70 0.24 -5.23
C GLU A 305 10.71 -0.65 -5.95
N CYS A 306 10.33 -1.91 -6.18
CA CYS A 306 11.16 -2.87 -6.91
C CYS A 306 11.43 -2.42 -8.35
N GLN A 307 10.40 -1.99 -9.06
CA GLN A 307 10.54 -1.44 -10.41
C GLN A 307 11.41 -0.20 -10.45
N ALA A 308 11.29 0.70 -9.46
CA ALA A 308 12.16 1.86 -9.36
C ALA A 308 13.64 1.49 -9.16
N CYS A 309 13.92 0.32 -8.58
CA CYS A 309 15.26 -0.26 -8.45
C CYS A 309 15.75 -1.00 -9.72
N GLY A 310 14.95 -1.06 -10.78
CA GLY A 310 15.33 -1.70 -12.04
C GLY A 310 15.00 -3.19 -12.12
N THR A 311 14.17 -3.71 -11.23
CA THR A 311 13.76 -5.11 -11.22
C THR A 311 12.34 -5.25 -11.74
N PRO A 312 12.09 -6.03 -12.80
CA PRO A 312 10.76 -6.22 -13.35
C PRO A 312 9.87 -7.03 -12.42
N VAL A 313 8.55 -6.94 -12.65
CA VAL A 313 7.53 -7.56 -11.80
C VAL A 313 6.69 -8.52 -12.63
N VAL A 314 6.43 -9.71 -12.09
CA VAL A 314 5.39 -10.61 -12.58
C VAL A 314 4.21 -10.61 -11.61
N GLY A 315 3.00 -10.45 -12.14
CA GLY A 315 1.75 -10.41 -11.37
C GLY A 315 0.67 -11.33 -11.94
N ILE A 316 -0.54 -11.22 -11.37
CA ILE A 316 -1.71 -11.95 -11.85
C ILE A 316 -2.62 -10.98 -12.57
N ARG A 317 -3.02 -11.31 -13.81
CA ARG A 317 -3.89 -10.48 -14.65
C ARG A 317 -5.26 -10.25 -14.00
N GLY A 318 -5.80 -9.05 -14.18
CA GLY A 318 -7.07 -8.65 -13.55
C GLY A 318 -6.96 -8.34 -12.06
N SER A 319 -5.75 -8.28 -11.51
CA SER A 319 -5.46 -7.71 -10.20
C SER A 319 -5.38 -6.18 -10.29
N TYR A 320 -5.42 -5.48 -9.13
CA TYR A 320 -5.21 -4.03 -9.11
C TYR A 320 -3.77 -3.62 -9.47
N MET A 321 -2.91 -4.60 -9.72
CA MET A 321 -1.52 -4.38 -10.16
C MET A 321 -1.39 -4.00 -11.63
N ASP A 322 -2.43 -4.17 -12.44
CA ASP A 322 -2.43 -3.86 -13.86
C ASP A 322 -1.98 -2.41 -14.16
N ASN A 323 -2.22 -1.49 -13.22
CA ASN A 323 -1.80 -0.08 -13.36
C ASN A 323 -0.42 0.22 -12.77
N VAL A 324 0.19 -0.68 -12.02
CA VAL A 324 1.46 -0.46 -11.31
C VAL A 324 2.63 -1.13 -12.03
N ILE A 325 2.39 -2.21 -12.78
CA ILE A 325 3.44 -2.84 -13.58
C ILE A 325 3.67 -2.03 -14.83
N CYS A 326 4.86 -1.42 -14.93
CA CYS A 326 5.17 -0.36 -15.88
C CYS A 326 5.96 -0.83 -17.11
N HIS A 327 6.34 -2.11 -17.20
CA HIS A 327 7.30 -2.55 -18.20
C HIS A 327 6.69 -3.30 -19.39
N ASP A 328 5.73 -4.18 -19.14
CA ASP A 328 5.24 -5.12 -20.12
C ASP A 328 3.91 -5.72 -19.66
N GLN A 329 2.98 -5.87 -20.57
CA GLN A 329 1.66 -6.43 -20.29
C GLN A 329 1.57 -7.94 -20.55
N GLU A 330 2.63 -8.55 -21.09
CA GLU A 330 2.66 -9.97 -21.44
C GLU A 330 3.20 -10.86 -20.30
N SER A 331 3.90 -10.27 -19.32
CA SER A 331 4.51 -10.98 -18.18
C SER A 331 3.52 -11.18 -17.03
N TRP A 332 2.38 -11.80 -17.31
CA TRP A 332 1.32 -11.97 -16.35
C TRP A 332 0.82 -13.42 -16.27
N ALA A 333 0.56 -13.90 -15.06
CA ALA A 333 -0.26 -15.08 -14.88
C ALA A 333 -1.68 -14.81 -15.39
N VAL A 334 -2.16 -15.64 -16.30
CA VAL A 334 -3.47 -15.47 -16.96
C VAL A 334 -4.64 -15.67 -16.01
N GLU A 335 -4.42 -16.40 -14.91
CA GLU A 335 -5.39 -16.67 -13.86
C GLU A 335 -4.72 -16.79 -12.49
N ASN A 336 -5.53 -16.75 -11.44
CA ASN A 336 -5.07 -16.91 -10.06
C ASN A 336 -4.90 -18.41 -9.70
N SER A 337 -3.91 -19.05 -10.31
CA SER A 337 -3.51 -20.43 -9.98
C SER A 337 -2.00 -20.55 -9.79
N PRO A 338 -1.50 -21.54 -9.02
CA PRO A 338 -0.07 -21.79 -8.87
C PRO A 338 0.64 -22.07 -10.18
N ASP A 339 0.02 -22.85 -11.06
CA ASP A 339 0.63 -23.26 -12.32
C ASP A 339 0.70 -22.08 -13.31
N ALA A 340 -0.37 -21.27 -13.41
CA ALA A 340 -0.32 -20.06 -14.23
C ALA A 340 0.74 -19.05 -13.74
N LEU A 341 0.93 -18.94 -12.41
CA LEU A 341 1.98 -18.06 -11.87
C LEU A 341 3.36 -18.64 -12.12
N ALA A 342 3.56 -19.96 -12.03
CA ALA A 342 4.82 -20.62 -12.37
C ALA A 342 5.18 -20.40 -13.85
N ASN A 343 4.24 -20.66 -14.76
CA ASN A 343 4.44 -20.44 -16.20
C ASN A 343 4.81 -18.97 -16.50
N ALA A 344 4.11 -18.01 -15.88
CA ALA A 344 4.42 -16.59 -16.06
C ALA A 344 5.82 -16.20 -15.53
N ILE A 345 6.30 -16.85 -14.44
CA ILE A 345 7.66 -16.66 -13.94
C ILE A 345 8.69 -17.23 -14.93
N GLU A 346 8.45 -18.42 -15.48
CA GLU A 346 9.29 -19.05 -16.50
C GLU A 346 9.37 -18.16 -17.73
N ASP A 347 8.23 -17.81 -18.33
CA ASP A 347 8.15 -16.97 -19.53
C ASP A 347 8.85 -15.63 -19.32
N CYS A 348 8.65 -14.99 -18.18
CA CYS A 348 9.32 -13.75 -17.83
C CYS A 348 10.83 -13.96 -17.64
N GLY A 349 11.21 -15.06 -16.97
CA GLY A 349 12.61 -15.43 -16.71
C GLY A 349 13.43 -15.64 -17.99
N ASP A 350 12.82 -16.09 -19.05
CA ASP A 350 13.49 -16.33 -20.35
C ASP A 350 13.64 -15.05 -21.20
N ARG A 351 13.10 -13.92 -20.73
CA ARG A 351 13.20 -12.61 -21.40
C ARG A 351 14.43 -11.82 -20.98
N LYS A 352 14.66 -10.69 -21.64
CA LYS A 352 15.72 -9.73 -21.30
C LYS A 352 15.32 -8.89 -20.08
N LEU A 353 15.38 -9.46 -18.89
CA LEU A 353 14.98 -8.84 -17.63
C LEU A 353 15.63 -7.48 -17.39
N SER A 354 16.91 -7.31 -17.78
CA SER A 354 17.62 -6.03 -17.64
C SER A 354 17.01 -4.90 -18.50
N VAL A 355 16.46 -5.21 -19.67
CA VAL A 355 15.77 -4.22 -20.52
C VAL A 355 14.42 -3.86 -19.91
N MET A 356 13.65 -4.88 -19.48
CA MET A 356 12.37 -4.70 -18.80
C MET A 356 12.55 -3.85 -17.55
N GLY A 357 13.55 -4.17 -16.73
CA GLY A 357 13.87 -3.44 -15.49
C GLY A 357 14.24 -1.97 -15.73
N ARG A 358 15.07 -1.67 -16.72
CA ARG A 358 15.40 -0.27 -17.07
C ARG A 358 14.16 0.52 -17.49
N ASN A 359 13.28 -0.07 -18.31
CA ASN A 359 12.03 0.57 -18.69
C ASN A 359 11.11 0.82 -17.49
N ALA A 360 10.97 -0.19 -16.63
CA ALA A 360 10.20 -0.09 -15.39
C ALA A 360 10.73 1.03 -14.49
N ALA A 361 12.04 1.10 -14.26
CA ALA A 361 12.67 2.12 -13.41
C ALA A 361 12.43 3.54 -13.95
N ARG A 362 12.59 3.72 -15.26
CA ARG A 362 12.35 5.02 -15.91
C ARG A 362 10.90 5.49 -15.65
N VAL A 363 9.93 4.64 -15.90
CA VAL A 363 8.50 4.97 -15.71
C VAL A 363 8.16 5.15 -14.24
N ALA A 364 8.56 4.22 -13.38
CA ALA A 364 8.26 4.28 -11.94
C ALA A 364 8.79 5.57 -11.30
N ARG A 365 10.02 5.95 -11.60
CA ARG A 365 10.65 7.15 -11.02
C ARG A 365 10.12 8.47 -11.59
N SER A 366 9.73 8.49 -12.88
CA SER A 366 9.22 9.72 -13.53
C SER A 366 7.75 10.00 -13.20
N LEU A 367 6.90 8.96 -13.16
CA LEU A 367 5.46 9.13 -12.98
C LEU A 367 5.00 8.98 -11.52
N TYR A 368 5.73 8.19 -10.72
CA TYR A 368 5.32 7.81 -9.37
C TYR A 368 6.27 8.31 -8.29
N SER A 369 7.07 9.37 -8.52
CA SER A 369 7.86 9.96 -7.44
C SER A 369 6.96 10.61 -6.38
N TRP A 370 7.28 10.45 -5.08
CA TRP A 370 6.50 11.08 -4.01
C TRP A 370 6.37 12.60 -4.16
N PRO A 371 7.41 13.36 -4.55
CA PRO A 371 7.24 14.79 -4.77
C PRO A 371 6.13 15.10 -5.79
N ARG A 372 6.12 14.43 -6.94
CA ARG A 372 5.08 14.61 -7.97
C ARG A 372 3.68 14.28 -7.44
N VAL A 373 3.55 13.13 -6.74
CA VAL A 373 2.27 12.70 -6.16
C VAL A 373 1.75 13.71 -5.14
N PHE A 374 2.63 14.24 -4.29
CA PHE A 374 2.21 15.24 -3.29
C PHE A 374 1.97 16.61 -3.89
N ASP A 375 2.68 17.01 -4.96
CA ASP A 375 2.35 18.23 -5.71
C ASP A 375 0.89 18.19 -6.19
N GLU A 376 0.48 17.07 -6.80
CA GLU A 376 -0.90 16.86 -7.26
C GLU A 376 -1.90 16.82 -6.10
N LEU A 377 -1.60 16.10 -5.02
CA LEU A 377 -2.44 16.03 -3.83
C LEU A 377 -2.66 17.41 -3.21
N PHE A 378 -1.62 18.21 -3.10
CA PHE A 378 -1.69 19.55 -2.51
C PHE A 378 -2.44 20.53 -3.43
N CYS A 379 -2.39 20.33 -4.76
CA CYS A 379 -3.26 21.04 -5.69
C CYS A 379 -4.74 20.73 -5.42
N ILE A 380 -5.09 19.45 -5.23
CA ILE A 380 -6.47 19.04 -4.86
C ILE A 380 -6.89 19.71 -3.54
N TYR A 381 -6.03 19.72 -2.52
CA TYR A 381 -6.35 20.35 -1.23
C TYR A 381 -6.59 21.86 -1.37
N ARG A 382 -5.76 22.58 -2.14
CA ARG A 382 -5.92 24.02 -2.38
C ARG A 382 -7.21 24.33 -3.15
N GLU A 383 -7.55 23.53 -4.15
CA GLU A 383 -8.83 23.61 -4.89
C GLU A 383 -10.02 23.49 -3.94
N LEU A 384 -10.06 22.43 -3.14
CA LEU A 384 -11.16 22.17 -2.22
C LEU A 384 -11.28 23.24 -1.13
N ARG A 385 -10.15 23.66 -0.53
CA ARG A 385 -10.13 24.75 0.45
C ARG A 385 -10.70 26.06 -0.12
N SER A 386 -10.30 26.42 -1.34
CA SER A 386 -10.79 27.63 -2.01
C SER A 386 -12.30 27.56 -2.27
N LYS A 387 -12.79 26.40 -2.74
CA LYS A 387 -14.23 26.16 -2.93
C LYS A 387 -15.03 26.30 -1.64
N TYR A 388 -14.54 25.69 -0.54
CA TYR A 388 -15.22 25.77 0.77
C TYR A 388 -15.24 27.18 1.34
N ARG A 389 -14.15 27.95 1.19
CA ARG A 389 -14.12 29.36 1.63
C ARG A 389 -15.13 30.23 0.89
N ARG A 390 -15.30 30.05 -0.42
CA ARG A 390 -16.33 30.76 -1.20
C ARG A 390 -17.75 30.43 -0.72
N LEU A 391 -18.06 29.14 -0.60
CA LEU A 391 -19.37 28.67 -0.14
C LEU A 391 -19.72 29.13 1.28
N ASN A 392 -18.73 29.30 2.15
CA ASN A 392 -18.94 29.81 3.51
C ASN A 392 -19.03 31.35 3.57
N ALA A 393 -18.47 32.07 2.60
CA ALA A 393 -18.61 33.51 2.49
C ALA A 393 -19.94 33.96 1.89
N GLU A 394 -20.62 33.06 1.17
CA GLU A 394 -21.95 33.28 0.55
C GLU A 394 -23.12 32.90 1.49
N ARG A 395 -22.84 32.32 2.67
CA ARG A 395 -23.81 31.99 3.74
C ARG A 395 -23.80 33.01 4.85
#